data_58e6dcdb4c87964dce8b0d9b091cde37
#
_entry.id   58e6dcdb4c87964dce8b0d9b091cde37
#
_cell.length_a   1.000
_cell.length_b   1.000
_cell.length_c   1.000
_cell.angle_alpha   90.00
_cell.angle_beta   90.00
_cell.angle_gamma   90.00
#
_symmetry.space_group_name_H-M   'P 1'
#
loop_
_entity.id
_entity.type
_entity.pdbx_description
1 polymer ?
#
loop_
_entity_poly.entity_id
_entity_poly.type
_entity_poly.pdbx_seq_one_letter_code
_entity_poly.pdbx_strand_id
1 'polypeptide(L)'
;MKTISKLICALAVASLTASSALPAEDIHVAKVGIDHYRGKWLEIGRTPMFLTNGCVAGYSTYSRGKTPNEVAVEDGCRLGSPRGRLKTIHGTGAIADFGAAKAKMRVRYPLFIIFNYWVRYEAPDGSWFISTTPDMSNLWIYSRQVPTKARLKQMVNKASAIGYDGRKLEFPAH
;
A
#
# COMPACT_ATOMS: atom_id res chain seq x y z
N MET A 1 24.03 71.44 -40.73
CA MET A 1 24.50 70.07 -40.42
C MET A 1 23.56 69.42 -39.42
N LYS A 2 22.72 68.46 -39.86
CA LYS A 2 21.69 67.86 -39.04
C LYS A 2 22.16 66.44 -38.67
N THR A 3 22.41 66.19 -37.43
CA THR A 3 22.80 64.92 -36.88
C THR A 3 21.47 64.07 -36.56
N ILE A 4 21.37 62.97 -37.26
CA ILE A 4 20.26 62.02 -37.10
C ILE A 4 20.61 61.00 -36.01
N SER A 5 19.95 61.01 -34.86
CA SER A 5 20.10 60.04 -33.81
C SER A 5 19.25 58.79 -34.13
N LYS A 6 19.91 57.65 -34.29
CA LYS A 6 19.23 56.34 -34.51
C LYS A 6 18.86 55.74 -33.17
N LEU A 7 17.54 55.65 -32.92
CA LEU A 7 16.97 54.96 -31.79
C LEU A 7 16.94 53.45 -32.11
N ILE A 8 17.71 52.65 -31.40
CA ILE A 8 17.67 51.18 -31.50
C ILE A 8 16.66 50.66 -30.47
N CYS A 9 15.53 50.15 -30.96
CA CYS A 9 14.55 49.47 -30.15
C CYS A 9 14.97 48.00 -29.94
N ALA A 10 15.39 47.62 -28.73
CA ALA A 10 15.70 46.25 -28.40
C ALA A 10 14.40 45.54 -28.01
N LEU A 11 13.93 44.60 -28.85
CA LEU A 11 12.86 43.66 -28.49
C LEU A 11 13.41 42.59 -27.56
N ALA A 12 12.96 42.60 -26.31
CA ALA A 12 13.20 41.52 -25.39
C ALA A 12 12.18 40.40 -25.67
N VAL A 13 12.62 39.27 -26.20
CA VAL A 13 11.81 38.06 -26.38
C VAL A 13 11.82 37.33 -25.05
N ALA A 14 10.69 37.40 -24.34
CA ALA A 14 10.46 36.61 -23.14
C ALA A 14 10.15 35.17 -23.55
N SER A 15 11.11 34.25 -23.36
CA SER A 15 10.91 32.80 -23.53
C SER A 15 10.08 32.27 -22.39
N LEU A 16 8.77 31.94 -22.62
CA LEU A 16 7.97 31.16 -21.72
C LEU A 16 8.46 29.71 -21.73
N THR A 17 9.18 29.28 -20.73
CA THR A 17 9.46 27.87 -20.48
C THR A 17 8.18 27.24 -19.95
N ALA A 18 7.44 26.53 -20.80
CA ALA A 18 6.36 25.68 -20.38
C ALA A 18 6.96 24.53 -19.54
N SER A 19 6.73 24.57 -18.23
CA SER A 19 7.05 23.46 -17.33
C SER A 19 6.07 22.33 -17.66
N SER A 20 6.53 21.30 -18.38
CA SER A 20 5.77 20.08 -18.60
C SER A 20 5.65 19.36 -17.28
N ALA A 21 4.49 19.49 -16.61
CA ALA A 21 4.13 18.64 -15.49
C ALA A 21 4.14 17.19 -16.03
N LEU A 22 5.02 16.34 -15.49
CA LEU A 22 4.98 14.91 -15.76
C LEU A 22 3.57 14.40 -15.41
N PRO A 23 2.95 13.57 -16.25
CA PRO A 23 1.68 12.98 -15.94
C PRO A 23 1.81 12.25 -14.60
N ALA A 24 0.88 12.48 -13.68
CA ALA A 24 0.80 11.73 -12.43
C ALA A 24 0.78 10.25 -12.81
N GLU A 25 1.81 9.51 -12.39
CA GLU A 25 1.93 8.08 -12.66
C GLU A 25 0.63 7.41 -12.22
N ASP A 26 -0.04 6.77 -13.16
CA ASP A 26 -1.35 6.13 -12.90
C ASP A 26 -1.12 4.99 -11.91
N ILE A 27 -1.38 5.28 -10.64
CA ILE A 27 -1.05 4.39 -9.53
C ILE A 27 -1.96 3.17 -9.63
N HIS A 28 -1.46 2.13 -10.30
CA HIS A 28 -2.20 0.90 -10.53
C HIS A 28 -2.65 0.27 -9.20
N VAL A 29 -3.94 0.05 -9.06
CA VAL A 29 -4.56 -0.72 -7.98
C VAL A 29 -5.28 -1.93 -8.56
N ALA A 30 -5.34 -3.01 -7.79
CA ALA A 30 -6.10 -4.18 -8.17
C ALA A 30 -7.61 -3.88 -8.16
N LYS A 31 -8.40 -4.66 -8.89
CA LYS A 31 -9.85 -4.68 -8.73
C LYS A 31 -10.19 -5.78 -7.72
N VAL A 32 -10.66 -5.39 -6.55
CA VAL A 32 -11.08 -6.33 -5.50
C VAL A 32 -12.55 -6.10 -5.15
N GLY A 33 -13.27 -7.17 -4.85
CA GLY A 33 -14.64 -7.07 -4.35
C GLY A 33 -14.67 -6.75 -2.86
N ILE A 34 -15.86 -6.41 -2.32
CA ILE A 34 -16.04 -6.24 -0.88
C ILE A 34 -15.72 -7.53 -0.10
N ASP A 35 -15.82 -8.68 -0.73
CA ASP A 35 -15.52 -9.98 -0.13
C ASP A 35 -14.03 -10.20 0.11
N HIS A 36 -13.15 -9.42 -0.55
CA HIS A 36 -11.73 -9.35 -0.24
C HIS A 36 -11.51 -9.02 1.25
N TYR A 37 -12.33 -8.11 1.80
CA TYR A 37 -12.26 -7.67 3.18
C TYR A 37 -13.07 -8.58 4.12
N ARG A 38 -12.79 -9.90 4.06
CA ARG A 38 -13.43 -10.91 4.91
C ARG A 38 -12.44 -11.96 5.38
N GLY A 39 -12.63 -12.41 6.64
CA GLY A 39 -11.85 -13.47 7.24
C GLY A 39 -10.39 -13.12 7.50
N LYS A 40 -9.63 -14.14 7.82
CA LYS A 40 -8.23 -13.99 8.24
C LYS A 40 -7.27 -14.07 7.07
N TRP A 41 -6.29 -13.18 7.09
CA TRP A 41 -5.14 -13.13 6.19
C TRP A 41 -3.86 -13.20 7.02
N LEU A 42 -2.97 -14.13 6.70
CA LEU A 42 -1.64 -14.22 7.31
C LEU A 42 -0.72 -13.18 6.67
N GLU A 43 0.04 -12.45 7.47
CA GLU A 43 1.04 -11.50 7.00
C GLU A 43 2.35 -12.25 6.73
N ILE A 44 2.58 -12.63 5.49
CA ILE A 44 3.71 -13.47 5.06
C ILE A 44 5.00 -12.68 4.91
N GLY A 45 4.89 -11.43 4.45
CA GLY A 45 6.03 -10.53 4.28
C GLY A 45 5.61 -9.09 4.48
N ARG A 46 6.54 -8.27 4.94
CA ARG A 46 6.28 -6.85 5.18
C ARG A 46 7.55 -6.02 5.13
N THR A 47 7.40 -4.73 4.93
CA THR A 47 8.44 -3.76 5.26
C THR A 47 8.63 -3.72 6.77
N PRO A 48 9.86 -3.82 7.30
CA PRO A 48 10.11 -3.65 8.73
C PRO A 48 9.64 -2.28 9.23
N MET A 49 8.96 -2.25 10.36
CA MET A 49 8.53 -1.01 11.00
C MET A 49 8.52 -1.14 12.52
N PHE A 50 8.65 0.00 13.22
CA PHE A 50 8.71 0.03 14.68
C PHE A 50 7.50 -0.65 15.35
N LEU A 51 6.30 -0.45 14.80
CA LEU A 51 5.06 -1.00 15.37
C LEU A 51 5.01 -2.53 15.33
N THR A 52 5.73 -3.16 14.41
CA THR A 52 5.80 -4.62 14.24
C THR A 52 7.10 -5.22 14.75
N ASN A 53 7.93 -4.45 15.43
CA ASN A 53 9.18 -4.96 15.99
C ASN A 53 8.92 -6.12 16.96
N GLY A 54 9.64 -7.23 16.75
CA GLY A 54 9.46 -8.47 17.52
C GLY A 54 8.19 -9.26 17.21
N CYS A 55 7.36 -8.82 16.26
CA CYS A 55 6.16 -9.52 15.80
C CYS A 55 6.51 -10.65 14.83
N VAL A 56 5.97 -11.84 15.08
CA VAL A 56 5.95 -13.00 14.17
C VAL A 56 4.53 -13.54 14.08
N ALA A 57 4.25 -14.44 13.15
CA ALA A 57 2.91 -15.00 12.90
C ALA A 57 1.84 -13.89 12.82
N GLY A 58 2.16 -12.82 12.07
CA GLY A 58 1.30 -11.67 11.87
C GLY A 58 0.04 -12.03 11.10
N TYR A 59 -1.06 -11.33 11.37
CA TYR A 59 -2.30 -11.50 10.61
C TYR A 59 -3.16 -10.25 10.67
N SER A 60 -4.05 -10.13 9.66
CA SER A 60 -5.20 -9.22 9.67
C SER A 60 -6.47 -10.03 9.54
N THR A 61 -7.47 -9.76 10.38
CA THR A 61 -8.81 -10.30 10.25
C THR A 61 -9.75 -9.17 9.87
N TYR A 62 -10.48 -9.36 8.78
CA TYR A 62 -11.49 -8.42 8.31
C TYR A 62 -12.88 -8.98 8.52
N SER A 63 -13.79 -8.12 8.98
CA SER A 63 -15.20 -8.42 9.10
C SER A 63 -16.03 -7.20 8.69
N ARG A 64 -17.35 -7.42 8.50
CA ARG A 64 -18.27 -6.35 8.12
C ARG A 64 -18.29 -5.27 9.22
N GLY A 65 -18.16 -4.01 8.84
CA GLY A 65 -18.35 -2.86 9.72
C GLY A 65 -19.83 -2.48 9.87
N LYS A 66 -20.06 -1.30 10.42
CA LYS A 66 -21.43 -0.80 10.70
C LYS A 66 -22.16 -0.33 9.44
N THR A 67 -21.43 0.07 8.41
CA THR A 67 -21.97 0.52 7.12
C THR A 67 -21.43 -0.35 5.97
N PRO A 68 -22.04 -0.31 4.77
CA PRO A 68 -21.60 -1.12 3.62
C PRO A 68 -20.14 -0.90 3.18
N ASN A 69 -19.59 0.29 3.44
CA ASN A 69 -18.21 0.64 3.07
C ASN A 69 -17.26 0.61 4.28
N GLU A 70 -17.70 0.11 5.41
CA GLU A 70 -16.89 -0.01 6.62
C GLU A 70 -16.45 -1.45 6.83
N VAL A 71 -15.19 -1.62 7.24
CA VAL A 71 -14.55 -2.89 7.55
C VAL A 71 -14.05 -2.82 8.99
N ALA A 72 -14.46 -3.74 9.83
CA ALA A 72 -13.84 -3.93 11.13
C ALA A 72 -12.54 -4.71 10.93
N VAL A 73 -11.44 -4.19 11.47
CA VAL A 73 -10.08 -4.70 11.31
C VAL A 73 -9.55 -5.14 12.67
N GLU A 74 -9.03 -6.35 12.75
CA GLU A 74 -8.19 -6.82 13.84
C GLU A 74 -6.85 -7.23 13.27
N ASP A 75 -5.78 -6.54 13.66
CA ASP A 75 -4.42 -6.95 13.36
C ASP A 75 -3.80 -7.59 14.60
N GLY A 76 -3.08 -8.66 14.39
CA GLY A 76 -2.45 -9.39 15.49
C GLY A 76 -1.12 -10.01 15.10
N CYS A 77 -0.29 -10.27 16.11
CA CYS A 77 0.94 -11.01 15.96
C CYS A 77 1.32 -11.73 17.26
N ARG A 78 2.28 -12.64 17.17
CA ARG A 78 2.93 -13.25 18.33
C ARG A 78 4.28 -12.56 18.59
N LEU A 79 4.62 -12.34 19.86
CA LEU A 79 5.89 -11.69 20.22
C LEU A 79 7.01 -12.72 20.35
N GLY A 80 8.08 -12.51 19.61
CA GLY A 80 9.33 -13.27 19.67
C GLY A 80 9.28 -14.67 19.04
N SER A 81 8.15 -15.37 19.10
CA SER A 81 7.99 -16.70 18.51
C SER A 81 6.53 -16.97 18.11
N PRO A 82 6.24 -17.94 17.20
CA PRO A 82 4.87 -18.31 16.83
C PRO A 82 3.99 -18.80 18.00
N ARG A 83 4.61 -19.17 19.12
CA ARG A 83 3.91 -19.56 20.36
C ARG A 83 3.96 -18.46 21.42
N GLY A 84 4.56 -17.30 21.11
CA GLY A 84 4.71 -16.18 22.03
C GLY A 84 3.38 -15.53 22.40
N ARG A 85 3.45 -14.54 23.28
CA ARG A 85 2.28 -13.78 23.72
C ARG A 85 1.59 -13.09 22.54
N LEU A 86 0.28 -13.23 22.45
CA LEU A 86 -0.52 -12.53 21.44
C LEU A 86 -0.56 -11.03 21.73
N LYS A 87 -0.35 -10.21 20.69
CA LYS A 87 -0.56 -8.77 20.67
C LYS A 87 -1.60 -8.48 19.58
N THR A 88 -2.63 -7.73 19.89
CA THR A 88 -3.69 -7.34 18.95
C THR A 88 -3.96 -5.85 19.01
N ILE A 89 -4.42 -5.30 17.89
CA ILE A 89 -4.97 -3.96 17.79
C ILE A 89 -6.21 -4.00 16.89
N HIS A 90 -7.21 -3.23 17.26
CA HIS A 90 -8.45 -3.14 16.48
C HIS A 90 -8.53 -1.79 15.81
N GLY A 91 -9.02 -1.79 14.56
CA GLY A 91 -9.21 -0.59 13.77
C GLY A 91 -10.54 -0.59 13.04
N THR A 92 -10.90 0.57 12.53
CA THR A 92 -12.05 0.74 11.64
C THR A 92 -11.53 1.18 10.28
N GLY A 93 -11.72 0.34 9.27
CA GLY A 93 -11.39 0.60 7.89
C GLY A 93 -12.57 1.23 7.15
N ALA A 94 -12.29 2.23 6.33
CA ALA A 94 -13.24 2.80 5.38
C ALA A 94 -12.71 2.60 3.97
N ILE A 95 -13.52 1.99 3.08
CA ILE A 95 -13.21 1.86 1.67
C ILE A 95 -13.28 3.26 1.06
N ALA A 96 -12.17 3.72 0.49
CA ALA A 96 -12.02 5.11 0.01
C ALA A 96 -12.35 5.27 -1.48
N ASP A 97 -12.26 4.19 -2.27
CA ASP A 97 -12.64 4.18 -3.68
C ASP A 97 -14.01 3.51 -3.86
N PHE A 98 -15.04 4.32 -4.07
CA PHE A 98 -16.42 3.85 -4.28
C PHE A 98 -16.67 3.26 -5.67
N GLY A 99 -15.64 3.24 -6.52
CA GLY A 99 -15.70 2.66 -7.86
C GLY A 99 -15.64 1.12 -7.86
N ALA A 100 -15.41 0.55 -9.04
CA ALA A 100 -15.32 -0.90 -9.23
C ALA A 100 -14.10 -1.55 -8.57
N ALA A 101 -13.08 -0.77 -8.20
CA ALA A 101 -11.82 -1.32 -7.71
C ALA A 101 -11.87 -1.73 -6.24
N LYS A 102 -12.51 -0.93 -5.36
CA LYS A 102 -12.59 -1.13 -3.89
C LYS A 102 -11.24 -1.49 -3.23
N ALA A 103 -10.15 -1.01 -3.83
CA ALA A 103 -8.79 -1.40 -3.48
C ALA A 103 -8.12 -0.48 -2.45
N LYS A 104 -8.74 0.65 -2.16
CA LYS A 104 -8.18 1.67 -1.28
C LYS A 104 -8.95 1.68 0.05
N MET A 105 -8.28 1.33 1.13
CA MET A 105 -8.86 1.33 2.46
C MET A 105 -8.04 2.23 3.39
N ARG A 106 -8.74 3.07 4.13
CA ARG A 106 -8.15 3.88 5.22
C ARG A 106 -8.55 3.29 6.55
N VAL A 107 -7.60 2.83 7.33
CA VAL A 107 -7.83 2.25 8.66
C VAL A 107 -7.45 3.25 9.74
N ARG A 108 -8.33 3.43 10.71
CA ARG A 108 -8.09 4.21 11.93
C ARG A 108 -7.96 3.26 13.10
N TYR A 109 -6.84 3.34 13.79
CA TYR A 109 -6.56 2.63 15.02
C TYR A 109 -6.62 3.58 16.23
N PRO A 110 -6.59 3.06 17.47
CA PRO A 110 -6.43 3.86 18.67
C PRO A 110 -5.19 4.78 18.60
N LEU A 111 -5.13 5.78 19.45
CA LEU A 111 -4.03 6.75 19.56
C LEU A 111 -3.79 7.53 18.25
N PHE A 112 -4.87 7.78 17.48
CA PHE A 112 -4.84 8.55 16.22
C PHE A 112 -3.94 7.97 15.13
N ILE A 113 -3.57 6.69 15.23
CA ILE A 113 -2.80 6.00 14.19
C ILE A 113 -3.71 5.77 12.98
N ILE A 114 -3.25 6.20 11.81
CA ILE A 114 -3.96 6.05 10.54
C ILE A 114 -3.04 5.41 9.52
N PHE A 115 -3.51 4.36 8.87
CA PHE A 115 -2.86 3.76 7.71
C PHE A 115 -3.79 3.78 6.50
N ASN A 116 -3.21 4.05 5.33
CA ASN A 116 -3.87 3.89 4.05
C ASN A 116 -3.28 2.65 3.38
N TYR A 117 -4.12 1.64 3.15
CA TYR A 117 -3.75 0.40 2.48
C TYR A 117 -4.34 0.38 1.08
N TRP A 118 -3.48 0.24 0.06
CA TRP A 118 -3.89 0.13 -1.32
C TRP A 118 -3.53 -1.26 -1.83
N VAL A 119 -4.54 -2.06 -2.20
CA VAL A 119 -4.32 -3.38 -2.80
C VAL A 119 -3.76 -3.17 -4.20
N ARG A 120 -2.51 -3.55 -4.41
CA ARG A 120 -1.80 -3.41 -5.69
C ARG A 120 -1.93 -4.64 -6.56
N TYR A 121 -2.11 -5.78 -5.94
CA TYR A 121 -2.26 -7.05 -6.61
C TYR A 121 -3.10 -8.00 -5.77
N GLU A 122 -3.96 -8.76 -6.43
CA GLU A 122 -4.65 -9.91 -5.85
C GLU A 122 -4.48 -11.10 -6.81
N ALA A 123 -4.15 -12.27 -6.27
CA ALA A 123 -4.04 -13.48 -7.05
C ALA A 123 -5.41 -13.86 -7.65
N PRO A 124 -5.47 -14.37 -8.90
CA PRO A 124 -6.73 -14.74 -9.54
C PRO A 124 -7.58 -15.76 -8.75
N ASP A 125 -6.92 -16.60 -7.94
CA ASP A 125 -7.57 -17.59 -7.07
C ASP A 125 -7.98 -17.01 -5.70
N GLY A 126 -7.76 -15.70 -5.45
CA GLY A 126 -8.06 -15.03 -4.19
C GLY A 126 -7.24 -15.53 -3.00
N SER A 127 -6.17 -16.32 -3.22
CA SER A 127 -5.41 -16.94 -2.14
C SER A 127 -4.40 -16.04 -1.46
N TRP A 128 -3.96 -14.96 -2.13
CA TRP A 128 -3.00 -13.99 -1.60
C TRP A 128 -3.10 -12.64 -2.31
N PHE A 129 -2.61 -11.60 -1.66
CA PHE A 129 -2.56 -10.26 -2.23
C PHE A 129 -1.35 -9.46 -1.73
N ILE A 130 -1.08 -8.36 -2.40
CA ILE A 130 -0.09 -7.35 -1.99
C ILE A 130 -0.81 -6.03 -1.74
N SER A 131 -0.55 -5.45 -0.57
CA SER A 131 -0.99 -4.13 -0.20
C SER A 131 0.20 -3.22 0.07
N THR A 132 0.04 -1.92 -0.22
CA THR A 132 1.07 -0.91 0.04
C THR A 132 0.46 0.34 0.64
N THR A 133 1.32 1.21 1.22
CA THR A 133 0.97 2.62 1.37
C THR A 133 0.85 3.30 -0.01
N PRO A 134 0.14 4.43 -0.13
CA PRO A 134 0.01 5.16 -1.41
C PRO A 134 1.34 5.47 -2.07
N ASP A 135 2.34 5.85 -1.29
CA ASP A 135 3.69 6.25 -1.69
C ASP A 135 4.66 5.06 -1.86
N MET A 136 4.18 3.84 -1.74
CA MET A 136 5.00 2.61 -1.80
C MET A 136 6.11 2.53 -0.74
N SER A 137 6.07 3.34 0.31
CA SER A 137 7.07 3.30 1.39
C SER A 137 6.98 2.01 2.21
N ASN A 138 5.78 1.45 2.33
CA ASN A 138 5.54 0.18 3.01
C ASN A 138 4.77 -0.78 2.10
N LEU A 139 5.09 -2.06 2.24
CA LEU A 139 4.42 -3.15 1.54
C LEU A 139 4.16 -4.31 2.49
N TRP A 140 3.02 -4.95 2.31
CA TRP A 140 2.61 -6.19 2.99
C TRP A 140 2.19 -7.23 1.96
N ILE A 141 2.61 -8.47 2.18
CA ILE A 141 2.17 -9.65 1.45
C ILE A 141 1.29 -10.47 2.38
N TYR A 142 0.05 -10.66 1.98
CA TYR A 142 -0.93 -11.42 2.73
C TYR A 142 -1.32 -12.70 2.01
N SER A 143 -1.57 -13.77 2.76
CA SER A 143 -2.01 -15.06 2.20
C SER A 143 -3.01 -15.75 3.12
N ARG A 144 -3.89 -16.56 2.54
CA ARG A 144 -4.83 -17.40 3.31
C ARG A 144 -4.13 -18.52 4.07
N GLN A 145 -2.98 -18.94 3.59
CA GLN A 145 -2.18 -20.04 4.16
C GLN A 145 -0.70 -19.68 4.14
N VAL A 146 0.09 -20.36 4.98
CA VAL A 146 1.55 -20.26 4.91
C VAL A 146 2.02 -20.80 3.56
N PRO A 147 2.70 -19.99 2.73
CA PRO A 147 3.08 -20.38 1.38
C PRO A 147 4.24 -21.39 1.38
N THR A 148 4.31 -22.21 0.33
CA THR A 148 5.52 -22.96 0.01
C THR A 148 6.65 -22.00 -0.40
N LYS A 149 7.90 -22.45 -0.37
CA LYS A 149 9.06 -21.65 -0.84
C LYS A 149 8.88 -21.15 -2.27
N ALA A 150 8.32 -21.99 -3.17
CA ALA A 150 8.05 -21.62 -4.56
C ALA A 150 7.00 -20.52 -4.64
N ARG A 151 5.90 -20.61 -3.88
CA ARG A 151 4.85 -19.58 -3.83
C ARG A 151 5.39 -18.28 -3.23
N LEU A 152 6.18 -18.34 -2.16
CA LEU A 152 6.80 -17.14 -1.59
C LEU A 152 7.68 -16.42 -2.61
N LYS A 153 8.50 -17.16 -3.38
CA LYS A 153 9.29 -16.57 -4.46
C LYS A 153 8.42 -15.87 -5.52
N GLN A 154 7.25 -16.45 -5.88
CA GLN A 154 6.29 -15.80 -6.80
C GLN A 154 5.75 -14.49 -6.20
N MET A 155 5.41 -14.47 -4.90
CA MET A 155 4.93 -13.29 -4.21
C MET A 155 5.97 -12.16 -4.21
N VAL A 156 7.23 -12.48 -3.90
CA VAL A 156 8.35 -11.52 -3.92
C VAL A 156 8.61 -10.99 -5.34
N ASN A 157 8.61 -11.87 -6.35
CA ASN A 157 8.75 -11.46 -7.74
C ASN A 157 7.61 -10.52 -8.17
N LYS A 158 6.38 -10.76 -7.71
CA LYS A 158 5.25 -9.87 -7.97
C LYS A 158 5.42 -8.52 -7.28
N ALA A 159 5.91 -8.48 -6.04
CA ALA A 159 6.23 -7.22 -5.36
C ALA A 159 7.26 -6.41 -6.17
N SER A 160 8.29 -7.06 -6.70
CA SER A 160 9.28 -6.41 -7.57
C SER A 160 8.65 -5.92 -8.89
N ALA A 161 7.76 -6.71 -9.50
CA ALA A 161 7.09 -6.35 -10.76
C ALA A 161 6.14 -5.15 -10.63
N ILE A 162 5.64 -4.85 -9.44
CA ILE A 162 4.85 -3.64 -9.17
C ILE A 162 5.72 -2.46 -8.68
N GLY A 163 7.05 -2.57 -8.80
CA GLY A 163 7.99 -1.48 -8.50
C GLY A 163 8.52 -1.44 -7.07
N TYR A 164 8.26 -2.47 -6.23
CA TYR A 164 8.78 -2.49 -4.86
C TYR A 164 10.11 -3.25 -4.77
N ASP A 165 11.08 -2.72 -4.04
CA ASP A 165 12.34 -3.42 -3.78
C ASP A 165 12.14 -4.55 -2.77
N GLY A 166 11.97 -5.78 -3.28
CA GLY A 166 11.73 -6.97 -2.46
C GLY A 166 12.83 -7.28 -1.43
N ARG A 167 14.04 -6.73 -1.58
CA ARG A 167 15.14 -6.87 -0.60
C ARG A 167 14.85 -6.15 0.72
N LYS A 168 13.91 -5.22 0.71
CA LYS A 168 13.46 -4.48 1.90
C LYS A 168 12.46 -5.25 2.75
N LEU A 169 12.00 -6.42 2.27
CA LEU A 169 11.00 -7.22 2.98
C LEU A 169 11.65 -8.12 4.02
N GLU A 170 11.00 -8.23 5.17
CA GLU A 170 11.21 -9.29 6.13
C GLU A 170 10.08 -10.34 6.03
N PHE A 171 10.37 -11.56 6.39
CA PHE A 171 9.47 -12.71 6.33
C PHE A 171 9.38 -13.36 7.71
N PRO A 172 8.50 -12.85 8.59
CA PRO A 172 8.36 -13.38 9.94
C PRO A 172 7.91 -14.83 9.95
N ALA A 173 8.37 -15.59 10.95
CA ALA A 173 7.97 -16.99 11.12
C ALA A 173 6.47 -17.12 11.41
N HIS A 174 5.87 -18.24 10.96
CA HIS A 174 4.47 -18.63 11.19
C HIS A 174 4.36 -19.99 11.89
#